data_bd87e83234f0a5d76a4838fae8a71277
#
_entry.id   bd87e83234f0a5d76a4838fae8a71277
#
_cell.length_a   1.000
_cell.length_b   1.000
_cell.length_c   1.000
_cell.angle_alpha   90.00
_cell.angle_beta   90.00
_cell.angle_gamma   90.00
#
_symmetry.space_group_name_H-M   'P 1'
#
loop_
_entity.id
_entity.type
_entity.pdbx_description
1 polymer ?
#
loop_
_entity_poly.entity_id
_entity_poly.type
_entity_poly.pdbx_seq_one_letter_code
_entity_poly.pdbx_strand_id
1 'polypeptide(L)'
;TRLIRKLCAGDLMSRVEIPELGLTASLRYLWRQLTSMRTALILLMLLGIAAIPGSLIPQRITNPIAVRDFYINSPSEARWYDRFYLFDVYGSPWFSAIYILLFISLAGCVLPRSVEHYKAMRAQPPATPRNLSRLEFHQEFVTSSGALERADAWFSKNRFRVRREGNSLSAEKGYLRETGNLLFHLSLILILVGVSFGALFGMRGEAIINVGERFINVPTTYDSLALGKLTNEKSLSPFEIKLDRFVAEYDPRTNQALDYKAWVTVTENGKSEKKVLKVNKPLTFGNARVYLQANGYSPVVTVRDSQGNVALQGPVPFLPQDGNLRSIGAIKVPDANPPVGFVGNFLPTNQRLEGQGSISIFPELLDPKLLFSIWKGDLGLDSGVPKSVYRLDTETLEKIGLGSVKPGETFNYPEGSITLETVVPWVNLQVVKDPGKNYALLGGIVSVLGLLSSLYGRRRRIWIRETSTGVEVAGLSKNDAPGLDAEIASFIKAVKEGK
;
A
#
# COMPACT_ATOMS: atom_id res chain seq x y z
N THR A 1 73.87 -4.86 25.82
CA THR A 1 72.99 -3.83 26.50
C THR A 1 72.89 -2.53 25.70
N ARG A 2 73.47 -2.41 24.50
CA ARG A 2 73.28 -1.22 23.61
C ARG A 2 72.39 -1.43 22.41
N LEU A 3 71.89 -2.67 22.15
CA LEU A 3 71.00 -2.98 21.02
C LEU A 3 69.49 -2.87 21.41
N ILE A 4 69.17 -2.99 22.72
CA ILE A 4 67.78 -2.95 23.19
C ILE A 4 67.27 -1.50 23.43
N ARG A 5 68.21 -0.53 23.52
CA ARG A 5 67.85 0.89 23.67
C ARG A 5 67.54 1.65 22.37
N LYS A 6 67.78 1.03 21.19
CA LYS A 6 67.42 1.62 19.90
C LYS A 6 66.10 1.18 19.35
N LEU A 7 65.41 0.25 20.00
CA LEU A 7 64.08 -0.21 19.58
C LEU A 7 62.90 0.46 20.35
N CYS A 8 63.22 1.30 21.33
CA CYS A 8 62.20 2.03 22.13
C CYS A 8 62.18 3.55 21.89
N ALA A 9 62.89 4.08 20.91
CA ALA A 9 62.81 5.50 20.55
C ALA A 9 62.12 5.61 19.18
N GLY A 10 60.82 5.83 19.24
CA GLY A 10 59.93 6.54 18.37
C GLY A 10 60.34 6.77 16.92
N ASP A 11 59.94 5.88 16.03
CA ASP A 11 59.68 6.27 14.64
C ASP A 11 58.92 5.16 13.87
N LEU A 12 57.79 4.76 14.39
CA LEU A 12 56.88 3.82 13.66
C LEU A 12 55.40 4.18 13.89
N MET A 13 55.09 5.46 14.05
CA MET A 13 53.81 6.01 13.70
C MET A 13 54.03 7.09 12.63
N SER A 14 54.36 6.68 11.43
CA SER A 14 53.99 7.50 10.28
C SER A 14 52.45 7.65 10.38
N ARG A 15 52.00 8.81 10.89
CA ARG A 15 50.63 9.25 10.73
C ARG A 15 50.33 9.07 9.26
N VAL A 16 49.50 8.10 8.91
CA VAL A 16 48.85 8.06 7.62
C VAL A 16 48.06 9.37 7.57
N GLU A 17 48.64 10.42 7.00
CA GLU A 17 47.93 11.65 6.68
C GLU A 17 46.84 11.23 5.71
N ILE A 18 45.65 11.07 6.26
CA ILE A 18 44.43 10.87 5.45
C ILE A 18 44.32 12.17 4.64
N PRO A 19 44.53 12.14 3.30
CA PRO A 19 44.45 13.34 2.50
C PRO A 19 43.12 14.02 2.74
N GLU A 20 43.13 15.29 3.12
CA GLU A 20 41.92 16.07 3.28
C GLU A 20 41.16 16.06 1.95
N LEU A 21 40.04 15.33 1.94
CA LEU A 21 39.17 15.24 0.77
C LEU A 21 38.54 16.62 0.55
N GLY A 22 38.92 17.29 -0.51
CA GLY A 22 38.23 18.51 -0.93
C GLY A 22 36.73 18.25 -1.09
N LEU A 23 35.88 19.28 -0.98
CA LEU A 23 34.42 19.19 -0.95
C LEU A 23 33.83 18.36 -2.10
N THR A 24 34.38 18.50 -3.31
CA THR A 24 33.99 17.72 -4.50
C THR A 24 34.34 16.23 -4.40
N ALA A 25 35.48 15.91 -3.78
CA ALA A 25 35.93 14.53 -3.57
C ALA A 25 35.06 13.86 -2.48
N SER A 26 34.70 14.59 -1.40
CA SER A 26 33.82 14.13 -0.35
C SER A 26 32.41 13.87 -0.87
N LEU A 27 31.84 14.75 -1.69
CA LEU A 27 30.53 14.56 -2.32
C LEU A 27 30.53 13.35 -3.26
N ARG A 28 31.61 13.15 -4.03
CA ARG A 28 31.76 11.97 -4.90
C ARG A 28 31.87 10.68 -4.09
N TYR A 29 32.56 10.71 -2.96
CA TYR A 29 32.65 9.58 -2.06
C TYR A 29 31.27 9.24 -1.45
N LEU A 30 30.56 10.23 -0.91
CA LEU A 30 29.21 10.05 -0.36
C LEU A 30 28.23 9.51 -1.41
N TRP A 31 28.27 10.03 -2.64
CA TRP A 31 27.47 9.52 -3.74
C TRP A 31 27.74 8.05 -4.04
N ARG A 32 29.01 7.65 -4.11
CA ARG A 32 29.41 6.25 -4.34
C ARG A 32 28.98 5.34 -3.19
N GLN A 33 29.02 5.80 -1.95
CA GLN A 33 28.53 5.05 -0.81
C GLN A 33 26.99 4.92 -0.87
N LEU A 34 26.29 6.02 -1.09
CA LEU A 34 24.84 6.02 -1.17
C LEU A 34 24.31 5.12 -2.29
N THR A 35 24.96 5.11 -3.45
CA THR A 35 24.58 4.29 -4.60
C THR A 35 25.21 2.89 -4.60
N SER A 36 25.64 2.40 -3.44
CA SER A 36 26.18 1.05 -3.29
C SER A 36 25.08 0.03 -2.99
N MET A 37 25.23 -1.21 -3.44
CA MET A 37 24.30 -2.30 -3.14
C MET A 37 24.14 -2.56 -1.63
N ARG A 38 25.23 -2.38 -0.84
CA ARG A 38 25.18 -2.54 0.61
C ARG A 38 24.25 -1.51 1.25
N THR A 39 24.39 -0.25 0.86
CA THR A 39 23.54 0.84 1.37
C THR A 39 22.07 0.63 0.99
N ALA A 40 21.78 0.22 -0.26
CA ALA A 40 20.42 -0.10 -0.67
C ALA A 40 19.80 -1.22 0.17
N LEU A 41 20.54 -2.29 0.48
CA LEU A 41 20.07 -3.40 1.33
C LEU A 41 19.85 -2.94 2.79
N ILE A 42 20.76 -2.12 3.34
CA ILE A 42 20.60 -1.56 4.69
C ILE A 42 19.36 -0.66 4.75
N LEU A 43 19.17 0.22 3.76
CA LEU A 43 17.99 1.10 3.71
C LEU A 43 16.69 0.32 3.54
N LEU A 44 16.70 -0.76 2.75
CA LEU A 44 15.54 -1.65 2.62
C LEU A 44 15.21 -2.34 3.95
N MET A 45 16.22 -2.84 4.65
CA MET A 45 16.05 -3.44 5.98
C MET A 45 15.52 -2.40 6.98
N LEU A 46 16.10 -1.19 6.99
CA LEU A 46 15.63 -0.10 7.85
C LEU A 46 14.19 0.31 7.53
N LEU A 47 13.80 0.35 6.25
CA LEU A 47 12.42 0.62 5.85
C LEU A 47 11.45 -0.44 6.37
N GLY A 48 11.86 -1.73 6.31
CA GLY A 48 11.08 -2.83 6.86
C GLY A 48 10.91 -2.72 8.37
N ILE A 49 11.99 -2.43 9.12
CA ILE A 49 11.94 -2.20 10.58
C ILE A 49 11.08 -0.98 10.90
N ALA A 50 11.24 0.10 10.14
CA ALA A 50 10.48 1.33 10.29
C ALA A 50 8.97 1.15 10.04
N ALA A 51 8.57 0.17 9.24
CA ALA A 51 7.16 -0.14 8.98
C ALA A 51 6.49 -0.94 10.12
N ILE A 52 7.26 -1.59 11.02
CA ILE A 52 6.72 -2.40 12.12
C ILE A 52 5.79 -1.57 13.03
N PRO A 53 6.19 -0.40 13.56
CA PRO A 53 5.30 0.42 14.37
C PRO A 53 4.02 0.81 13.62
N GLY A 54 4.12 1.12 12.31
CA GLY A 54 2.97 1.48 11.48
C GLY A 54 1.95 0.36 11.28
N SER A 55 2.37 -0.90 11.48
CA SER A 55 1.50 -2.08 11.39
C SER A 55 0.90 -2.48 12.74
N LEU A 56 1.61 -2.21 13.85
CA LEU A 56 1.18 -2.61 15.21
C LEU A 56 0.40 -1.52 15.93
N ILE A 57 0.73 -0.25 15.68
CA ILE A 57 0.11 0.90 16.34
C ILE A 57 -1.02 1.43 15.44
N PRO A 58 -2.20 1.78 16.02
CA PRO A 58 -3.27 2.35 15.22
C PRO A 58 -2.82 3.63 14.52
N GLN A 59 -3.06 3.71 13.23
CA GLN A 59 -2.68 4.86 12.42
C GLN A 59 -3.83 5.86 12.30
N ARG A 60 -3.55 7.15 12.42
CA ARG A 60 -4.54 8.23 12.42
C ARG A 60 -5.42 8.25 11.17
N ILE A 61 -4.83 7.92 9.99
CA ILE A 61 -5.55 7.89 8.72
C ILE A 61 -6.49 6.69 8.59
N THR A 62 -6.10 5.53 9.16
CA THR A 62 -6.86 4.27 8.99
C THR A 62 -7.79 3.97 10.16
N ASN A 63 -7.44 4.38 11.37
CA ASN A 63 -8.23 4.14 12.58
C ASN A 63 -8.12 5.31 13.57
N PRO A 64 -8.74 6.47 13.25
CA PRO A 64 -8.68 7.64 14.12
C PRO A 64 -9.33 7.40 15.49
N ILE A 65 -10.33 6.50 15.55
CA ILE A 65 -11.03 6.16 16.80
C ILE A 65 -10.06 5.46 17.76
N ALA A 66 -9.33 4.44 17.31
CA ALA A 66 -8.39 3.73 18.16
C ALA A 66 -7.22 4.62 18.63
N VAL A 67 -6.77 5.56 17.81
CA VAL A 67 -5.76 6.56 18.21
C VAL A 67 -6.30 7.43 19.34
N ARG A 68 -7.52 7.89 19.21
CA ARG A 68 -8.18 8.69 20.26
C ARG A 68 -8.38 7.91 21.54
N ASP A 69 -8.84 6.66 21.45
CA ASP A 69 -9.02 5.80 22.61
C ASP A 69 -7.68 5.56 23.33
N PHE A 70 -6.58 5.49 22.59
CA PHE A 70 -5.24 5.42 23.14
C PHE A 70 -4.87 6.70 23.93
N TYR A 71 -5.27 7.89 23.43
CA TYR A 71 -5.08 9.14 24.18
C TYR A 71 -5.89 9.20 25.48
N ILE A 72 -7.09 8.62 25.48
CA ILE A 72 -7.94 8.57 26.68
C ILE A 72 -7.38 7.58 27.71
N ASN A 73 -7.02 6.38 27.26
CA ASN A 73 -6.59 5.30 28.16
C ASN A 73 -5.15 5.45 28.66
N SER A 74 -4.26 6.06 27.87
CA SER A 74 -2.83 6.19 28.15
C SER A 74 -2.29 7.56 27.72
N PRO A 75 -2.69 8.69 28.35
CA PRO A 75 -2.37 10.05 27.87
C PRO A 75 -0.87 10.36 27.84
N SER A 76 -0.08 9.81 28.79
CA SER A 76 1.37 9.99 28.84
C SER A 76 2.09 9.29 27.70
N GLU A 77 1.71 8.04 27.42
CA GLU A 77 2.27 7.26 26.31
C GLU A 77 1.86 7.83 24.97
N ALA A 78 0.58 8.25 24.83
CA ALA A 78 0.07 8.85 23.61
C ALA A 78 0.88 10.07 23.18
N ARG A 79 1.29 10.94 24.14
CA ARG A 79 2.15 12.11 23.85
C ARG A 79 3.53 11.71 23.32
N TRP A 80 4.11 10.63 23.85
CA TRP A 80 5.36 10.10 23.34
C TRP A 80 5.20 9.53 21.93
N TYR A 81 4.15 8.75 21.68
CA TYR A 81 3.84 8.16 20.37
C TYR A 81 3.63 9.25 19.32
N ASP A 82 2.92 10.31 19.67
CA ASP A 82 2.69 11.44 18.76
C ASP A 82 3.98 12.22 18.47
N ARG A 83 4.81 12.45 19.48
CA ARG A 83 6.12 13.13 19.32
C ARG A 83 7.04 12.40 18.34
N PHE A 84 6.98 11.07 18.30
CA PHE A 84 7.76 10.24 17.38
C PHE A 84 6.99 9.87 16.09
N TYR A 85 5.82 10.45 15.86
CA TYR A 85 4.95 10.16 14.71
C TYR A 85 4.53 8.69 14.62
N LEU A 86 4.38 7.98 15.73
CA LEU A 86 4.00 6.56 15.74
C LEU A 86 2.53 6.33 15.38
N PHE A 87 1.67 7.35 15.54
CA PHE A 87 0.30 7.33 15.03
C PHE A 87 0.19 7.76 13.56
N ASP A 88 1.31 8.14 12.93
CA ASP A 88 1.38 8.59 11.53
C ASP A 88 2.74 8.20 10.91
N VAL A 89 3.10 6.93 11.06
CA VAL A 89 4.42 6.37 10.70
C VAL A 89 4.76 6.63 9.24
N TYR A 90 3.85 6.30 8.33
CA TYR A 90 4.10 6.41 6.89
C TYR A 90 4.17 7.84 6.37
N GLY A 91 3.60 8.81 7.12
CA GLY A 91 3.70 10.25 6.88
C GLY A 91 4.87 10.93 7.60
N SER A 92 5.59 10.22 8.48
CA SER A 92 6.64 10.77 9.32
C SER A 92 7.86 11.26 8.53
N PRO A 93 8.58 12.30 9.04
CA PRO A 93 9.81 12.78 8.41
C PRO A 93 10.90 11.71 8.32
N TRP A 94 11.05 10.87 9.34
CA TRP A 94 12.09 9.83 9.38
C TRP A 94 11.78 8.67 8.43
N PHE A 95 10.52 8.24 8.30
CA PHE A 95 10.13 7.22 7.31
C PHE A 95 10.31 7.74 5.89
N SER A 96 9.89 8.99 5.64
CA SER A 96 10.07 9.66 4.36
C SER A 96 11.55 9.80 3.99
N ALA A 97 12.42 10.11 4.95
CA ALA A 97 13.87 10.20 4.71
C ALA A 97 14.46 8.85 4.29
N ILE A 98 14.13 7.75 5.00
CA ILE A 98 14.58 6.39 4.63
C ILE A 98 14.08 6.03 3.22
N TYR A 99 12.82 6.32 2.93
CA TYR A 99 12.21 6.05 1.62
C TYR A 99 12.89 6.82 0.48
N ILE A 100 13.14 8.12 0.67
CA ILE A 100 13.82 8.97 -0.33
C ILE A 100 15.26 8.50 -0.55
N LEU A 101 15.99 8.20 0.53
CA LEU A 101 17.35 7.69 0.43
C LEU A 101 17.41 6.34 -0.29
N LEU A 102 16.45 5.44 -0.01
CA LEU A 102 16.32 4.17 -0.72
C LEU A 102 16.05 4.38 -2.22
N PHE A 103 15.15 5.31 -2.55
CA PHE A 103 14.85 5.65 -3.94
C PHE A 103 16.09 6.16 -4.68
N ILE A 104 16.84 7.11 -4.09
CA ILE A 104 18.06 7.65 -4.66
C ILE A 104 19.11 6.54 -4.81
N SER A 105 19.28 5.70 -3.78
CA SER A 105 20.23 4.59 -3.79
C SER A 105 19.90 3.58 -4.90
N LEU A 106 18.64 3.19 -5.02
CA LEU A 106 18.17 2.26 -6.04
C LEU A 106 18.36 2.83 -7.47
N ALA A 107 17.91 4.08 -7.69
CA ALA A 107 18.08 4.74 -8.97
C ALA A 107 19.56 4.88 -9.36
N GLY A 108 20.42 5.31 -8.42
CA GLY A 108 21.86 5.46 -8.64
C GLY A 108 22.60 4.15 -8.90
N CYS A 109 22.09 3.02 -8.39
CA CYS A 109 22.66 1.68 -8.67
C CYS A 109 22.16 1.11 -10.01
N VAL A 110 20.88 1.25 -10.30
CA VAL A 110 20.23 0.54 -11.40
C VAL A 110 20.44 1.24 -12.74
N LEU A 111 20.29 2.58 -12.77
CA LEU A 111 20.38 3.32 -14.04
C LEU A 111 21.74 3.18 -14.75
N PRO A 112 22.90 3.32 -14.09
CA PRO A 112 24.19 3.11 -14.75
C PRO A 112 24.33 1.67 -15.28
N ARG A 113 23.93 0.68 -14.47
CA ARG A 113 23.95 -0.74 -14.90
C ARG A 113 23.06 -1.01 -16.10
N SER A 114 21.90 -0.36 -16.17
CA SER A 114 20.99 -0.50 -17.32
C SER A 114 21.63 0.04 -18.60
N VAL A 115 22.35 1.17 -18.51
CA VAL A 115 23.08 1.74 -19.64
C VAL A 115 24.23 0.83 -20.09
N GLU A 116 25.00 0.30 -19.14
CA GLU A 116 26.09 -0.65 -19.43
C GLU A 116 25.57 -1.94 -20.08
N HIS A 117 24.49 -2.49 -19.54
CA HIS A 117 23.84 -3.68 -20.11
C HIS A 117 23.31 -3.42 -21.52
N TYR A 118 22.66 -2.27 -21.75
CA TYR A 118 22.20 -1.88 -23.08
C TYR A 118 23.34 -1.79 -24.11
N LYS A 119 24.49 -1.20 -23.70
CA LYS A 119 25.71 -1.17 -24.51
C LYS A 119 26.22 -2.59 -24.79
N ALA A 120 26.26 -3.45 -23.78
CA ALA A 120 26.70 -4.85 -23.91
C ALA A 120 25.79 -5.68 -24.84
N MET A 121 24.48 -5.44 -24.80
CA MET A 121 23.55 -6.09 -25.73
C MET A 121 23.77 -5.69 -27.19
N ARG A 122 24.25 -4.47 -27.45
CA ARG A 122 24.57 -4.00 -28.82
C ARG A 122 26.00 -4.35 -29.26
N ALA A 123 26.88 -4.64 -28.33
CA ALA A 123 28.25 -5.04 -28.65
C ALA A 123 28.30 -6.45 -29.26
N GLN A 124 29.32 -6.73 -30.07
CA GLN A 124 29.57 -8.08 -30.57
C GLN A 124 29.93 -9.03 -29.42
N PRO A 125 29.73 -10.36 -29.57
CA PRO A 125 30.24 -11.34 -28.63
C PRO A 125 31.76 -11.15 -28.39
N PRO A 126 32.26 -11.49 -27.19
CA PRO A 126 33.69 -11.36 -26.89
C PRO A 126 34.52 -12.18 -27.87
N ALA A 127 35.73 -11.70 -28.15
CA ALA A 127 36.73 -12.43 -28.95
C ALA A 127 36.97 -13.84 -28.39
N THR A 128 37.37 -14.76 -29.29
CA THR A 128 37.74 -16.13 -28.89
C THR A 128 38.99 -16.10 -27.99
N PRO A 129 38.95 -16.69 -26.77
CA PRO A 129 40.09 -16.74 -25.89
C PRO A 129 41.30 -17.42 -26.53
N ARG A 130 42.52 -16.97 -26.19
CA ARG A 130 43.75 -17.57 -26.70
C ARG A 130 43.88 -19.05 -26.29
N ASN A 131 43.53 -19.37 -25.05
CA ASN A 131 43.66 -20.73 -24.48
C ASN A 131 42.25 -21.27 -24.18
N LEU A 132 41.66 -22.02 -25.08
CA LEU A 132 40.36 -22.66 -24.91
C LEU A 132 40.41 -23.85 -23.95
N SER A 133 41.55 -24.52 -23.82
CA SER A 133 41.77 -25.68 -22.93
C SER A 133 41.60 -25.38 -21.44
N ARG A 134 41.58 -24.10 -21.04
CA ARG A 134 41.35 -23.68 -19.63
C ARG A 134 39.89 -23.48 -19.27
N LEU A 135 38.99 -23.63 -20.24
CA LEU A 135 37.57 -23.45 -20.02
C LEU A 135 36.92 -24.71 -19.46
N GLU A 136 35.83 -24.55 -18.77
CA GLU A 136 35.11 -25.62 -18.06
C GLU A 136 34.74 -26.80 -18.97
N PHE A 137 34.34 -26.51 -20.18
CA PHE A 137 34.19 -27.52 -21.23
C PHE A 137 35.17 -27.27 -22.35
N HIS A 138 35.96 -28.30 -22.72
CA HIS A 138 36.92 -28.26 -23.82
C HIS A 138 36.97 -29.61 -24.53
N GLN A 139 36.96 -29.59 -25.86
CA GLN A 139 37.12 -30.81 -26.67
C GLN A 139 37.76 -30.46 -28.01
N GLU A 140 38.67 -31.34 -28.43
CA GLU A 140 39.29 -31.30 -29.77
C GLU A 140 38.84 -32.51 -30.59
N PHE A 141 38.61 -32.31 -31.89
CA PHE A 141 38.23 -33.39 -32.81
C PHE A 141 38.61 -33.05 -34.25
N VAL A 142 38.80 -34.11 -35.05
CA VAL A 142 39.05 -33.99 -36.47
C VAL A 142 37.68 -33.98 -37.20
N THR A 143 37.51 -33.11 -38.19
CA THR A 143 36.32 -33.03 -39.03
C THR A 143 36.66 -32.62 -40.44
N SER A 144 35.70 -32.79 -41.38
CA SER A 144 35.86 -32.35 -42.79
C SER A 144 35.92 -30.81 -42.90
N SER A 145 36.42 -30.32 -44.03
CA SER A 145 36.44 -28.89 -44.35
C SER A 145 35.06 -28.24 -44.22
N GLY A 146 34.99 -26.95 -43.88
CA GLY A 146 33.75 -26.21 -43.70
C GLY A 146 33.15 -26.33 -42.29
N ALA A 147 33.96 -26.64 -41.26
CA ALA A 147 33.51 -26.74 -39.90
C ALA A 147 32.95 -25.42 -39.33
N LEU A 148 33.54 -24.30 -39.68
CA LEU A 148 33.09 -22.98 -39.21
C LEU A 148 31.74 -22.60 -39.84
N GLU A 149 31.52 -22.96 -41.12
CA GLU A 149 30.25 -22.70 -41.82
C GLU A 149 29.11 -23.52 -41.19
N ARG A 150 29.35 -24.81 -40.87
CA ARG A 150 28.39 -25.64 -40.15
C ARG A 150 28.09 -25.13 -38.75
N ALA A 151 29.13 -24.66 -38.04
CA ALA A 151 29.01 -24.06 -36.73
C ALA A 151 28.16 -22.77 -36.78
N ASP A 152 28.41 -21.89 -37.74
CA ASP A 152 27.66 -20.65 -37.90
C ASP A 152 26.18 -20.91 -38.23
N ALA A 153 25.89 -21.87 -39.10
CA ALA A 153 24.53 -22.31 -39.40
C ALA A 153 23.82 -22.85 -38.15
N TRP A 154 24.48 -23.68 -37.33
CA TRP A 154 23.92 -24.20 -36.09
C TRP A 154 23.67 -23.09 -35.07
N PHE A 155 24.62 -22.17 -34.90
CA PHE A 155 24.47 -21.03 -33.98
C PHE A 155 23.30 -20.14 -34.38
N SER A 156 23.15 -19.83 -35.67
CA SER A 156 22.05 -19.03 -36.20
C SER A 156 20.71 -19.71 -36.00
N LYS A 157 20.59 -21.03 -36.29
CA LYS A 157 19.39 -21.84 -36.07
C LYS A 157 18.98 -21.84 -34.56
N ASN A 158 19.95 -21.85 -33.67
CA ASN A 158 19.73 -21.89 -32.22
C ASN A 158 19.69 -20.50 -31.56
N ARG A 159 19.59 -19.42 -32.35
CA ARG A 159 19.46 -18.03 -31.91
C ARG A 159 20.65 -17.54 -31.05
N PHE A 160 21.87 -18.01 -31.37
CA PHE A 160 23.10 -17.43 -30.83
C PHE A 160 23.48 -16.17 -31.61
N ARG A 161 24.07 -15.20 -30.93
CA ARG A 161 24.78 -14.09 -31.53
C ARG A 161 26.21 -14.55 -31.83
N VAL A 162 26.66 -14.34 -33.05
CA VAL A 162 27.95 -14.87 -33.53
C VAL A 162 28.90 -13.71 -33.86
N ARG A 163 30.18 -13.89 -33.55
CA ARG A 163 31.28 -13.08 -34.01
C ARG A 163 32.31 -13.99 -34.67
N ARG A 164 32.65 -13.69 -35.93
CA ARG A 164 33.71 -14.41 -36.68
C ARG A 164 35.03 -13.62 -36.61
N GLU A 165 36.09 -14.29 -36.28
CA GLU A 165 37.46 -13.74 -36.25
C GLU A 165 38.42 -14.75 -36.88
N GLY A 166 38.80 -14.48 -38.14
CA GLY A 166 39.71 -15.38 -38.86
C GLY A 166 39.24 -16.83 -38.88
N ASN A 167 39.99 -17.72 -38.23
CA ASN A 167 39.70 -19.15 -38.10
C ASN A 167 38.88 -19.54 -36.86
N SER A 168 38.17 -18.61 -36.26
CA SER A 168 37.36 -18.89 -35.06
C SER A 168 35.98 -18.18 -35.07
N LEU A 169 35.01 -18.81 -34.39
CA LEU A 169 33.73 -18.23 -34.08
C LEU A 169 33.50 -18.17 -32.58
N SER A 170 33.00 -17.05 -32.13
CA SER A 170 32.52 -16.85 -30.75
C SER A 170 30.98 -16.67 -30.77
N ALA A 171 30.27 -17.49 -30.06
CA ALA A 171 28.81 -17.46 -30.00
C ALA A 171 28.34 -17.26 -28.59
N GLU A 172 27.32 -16.42 -28.41
CA GLU A 172 26.74 -16.08 -27.11
C GLU A 172 25.21 -16.04 -27.16
N LYS A 173 24.58 -16.58 -26.11
CA LYS A 173 23.12 -16.61 -25.94
C LYS A 173 22.76 -16.43 -24.48
N GLY A 174 21.57 -15.88 -24.18
CA GLY A 174 21.01 -15.87 -22.82
C GLY A 174 21.12 -14.54 -22.07
N TYR A 175 21.08 -13.41 -22.78
CA TYR A 175 21.00 -12.07 -22.19
C TYR A 175 19.70 -11.84 -21.40
N LEU A 176 18.69 -12.69 -21.60
CA LEU A 176 17.36 -12.53 -21.00
C LEU A 176 17.42 -12.47 -19.47
N ARG A 177 18.34 -13.20 -18.84
CA ARG A 177 18.53 -13.19 -17.38
C ARG A 177 18.93 -11.81 -16.86
N GLU A 178 19.95 -11.20 -17.46
CA GLU A 178 20.45 -9.88 -17.03
C GLU A 178 19.42 -8.79 -17.36
N THR A 179 18.76 -8.89 -18.51
CA THR A 179 17.65 -8.01 -18.88
C THR A 179 16.48 -8.13 -17.92
N GLY A 180 16.07 -9.35 -17.57
CA GLY A 180 14.99 -9.60 -16.61
C GLY A 180 15.31 -9.04 -15.23
N ASN A 181 16.54 -9.22 -14.75
CA ASN A 181 16.98 -8.66 -13.47
C ASN A 181 16.96 -7.12 -13.46
N LEU A 182 17.36 -6.49 -14.57
CA LEU A 182 17.29 -5.03 -14.69
C LEU A 182 15.84 -4.53 -14.79
N LEU A 183 14.99 -5.20 -15.55
CA LEU A 183 13.56 -4.90 -15.64
C LEU A 183 12.90 -5.00 -14.26
N PHE A 184 13.23 -6.02 -13.49
CA PHE A 184 12.75 -6.15 -12.11
C PHE A 184 13.12 -4.93 -11.26
N HIS A 185 14.39 -4.49 -11.27
CA HIS A 185 14.82 -3.35 -10.48
C HIS A 185 14.26 -2.01 -11.00
N LEU A 186 14.15 -1.83 -12.32
CA LEU A 186 13.53 -0.64 -12.92
C LEU A 186 12.04 -0.57 -12.58
N SER A 187 11.36 -1.72 -12.53
CA SER A 187 9.96 -1.77 -12.13
C SER A 187 9.73 -1.39 -10.67
N LEU A 188 10.67 -1.73 -9.77
CA LEU A 188 10.63 -1.26 -8.38
C LEU A 188 10.72 0.27 -8.30
N ILE A 189 11.57 0.91 -9.12
CA ILE A 189 11.62 2.38 -9.22
C ILE A 189 10.25 2.92 -9.68
N LEU A 190 9.64 2.29 -10.69
CA LEU A 190 8.33 2.71 -11.19
C LEU A 190 7.22 2.56 -10.13
N ILE A 191 7.26 1.48 -9.33
CA ILE A 191 6.34 1.28 -8.19
C ILE A 191 6.54 2.40 -7.17
N LEU A 192 7.78 2.69 -6.78
CA LEU A 192 8.08 3.75 -5.81
C LEU A 192 7.62 5.12 -6.31
N VAL A 193 7.85 5.44 -7.60
CA VAL A 193 7.32 6.67 -8.23
C VAL A 193 5.80 6.69 -8.19
N GLY A 194 5.14 5.59 -8.54
CA GLY A 194 3.68 5.48 -8.50
C GLY A 194 3.11 5.73 -7.11
N VAL A 195 3.67 5.06 -6.10
CA VAL A 195 3.25 5.24 -4.69
C VAL A 195 3.48 6.69 -4.23
N SER A 196 4.64 7.28 -4.54
CA SER A 196 4.91 8.69 -4.22
C SER A 196 3.93 9.64 -4.90
N PHE A 197 3.60 9.37 -6.17
CA PHE A 197 2.66 10.18 -6.92
C PHE A 197 1.25 10.10 -6.33
N GLY A 198 0.82 8.90 -5.90
CA GLY A 198 -0.41 8.69 -5.14
C GLY A 198 -0.42 9.45 -3.81
N ALA A 199 0.66 9.40 -3.04
CA ALA A 199 0.78 10.10 -1.76
C ALA A 199 0.80 11.63 -1.89
N LEU A 200 1.39 12.18 -2.96
CA LEU A 200 1.48 13.63 -3.19
C LEU A 200 0.21 14.22 -3.80
N PHE A 201 -0.42 13.53 -4.75
CA PHE A 201 -1.54 14.03 -5.55
C PHE A 201 -2.83 13.27 -5.34
N GLY A 202 -2.85 12.31 -4.43
CA GLY A 202 -4.02 11.51 -4.09
C GLY A 202 -4.99 12.25 -3.17
N MET A 203 -6.13 11.62 -2.97
CA MET A 203 -7.16 12.04 -2.01
C MET A 203 -7.88 10.81 -1.50
N ARG A 204 -8.21 10.81 -0.22
CA ARG A 204 -9.09 9.82 0.41
C ARG A 204 -10.03 10.54 1.36
N GLY A 205 -11.32 10.35 1.18
CA GLY A 205 -12.34 10.90 2.05
C GLY A 205 -13.38 9.84 2.40
N GLU A 206 -14.00 9.99 3.56
CA GLU A 206 -15.08 9.12 4.03
C GLU A 206 -16.25 9.98 4.47
N ALA A 207 -17.47 9.54 4.14
CA ALA A 207 -18.70 10.21 4.51
C ALA A 207 -19.80 9.18 4.77
N ILE A 208 -20.48 9.32 5.89
CA ILE A 208 -21.69 8.57 6.21
C ILE A 208 -22.89 9.33 5.66
N ILE A 209 -23.74 8.62 4.92
CA ILE A 209 -25.00 9.15 4.41
C ILE A 209 -26.15 8.23 4.74
N ASN A 210 -27.26 8.79 5.19
CA ASN A 210 -28.49 8.06 5.47
C ASN A 210 -29.33 7.88 4.20
N VAL A 211 -30.17 6.85 4.17
CA VAL A 211 -31.16 6.71 3.10
C VAL A 211 -32.04 7.97 3.03
N GLY A 212 -32.16 8.54 1.83
CA GLY A 212 -32.83 9.81 1.55
C GLY A 212 -31.89 11.02 1.47
N GLU A 213 -30.72 10.96 2.06
CA GLU A 213 -29.74 12.05 2.07
C GLU A 213 -28.86 12.11 0.82
N ARG A 214 -28.12 13.21 0.70
CA ARG A 214 -27.22 13.51 -0.42
C ARG A 214 -25.82 13.78 0.08
N PHE A 215 -24.86 13.24 -0.62
CA PHE A 215 -23.45 13.57 -0.51
C PHE A 215 -23.02 14.40 -1.72
N ILE A 216 -22.42 15.54 -1.49
CA ILE A 216 -21.82 16.41 -2.51
C ILE A 216 -20.31 16.35 -2.31
N ASN A 217 -19.53 16.19 -3.37
CA ASN A 217 -18.07 16.08 -3.27
C ASN A 217 -17.39 17.43 -3.00
N VAL A 218 -17.58 17.97 -1.78
CA VAL A 218 -16.94 19.18 -1.26
C VAL A 218 -16.32 18.88 0.12
N PRO A 219 -15.26 19.59 0.56
CA PRO A 219 -14.53 19.28 1.78
C PRO A 219 -15.39 19.18 3.04
N THR A 220 -16.43 20.01 3.15
CA THR A 220 -17.30 20.13 4.34
C THR A 220 -18.27 18.98 4.53
N THR A 221 -18.47 18.12 3.53
CA THR A 221 -19.39 16.99 3.58
C THR A 221 -18.73 15.67 3.99
N TYR A 222 -17.41 15.70 4.18
CA TYR A 222 -16.66 14.53 4.62
C TYR A 222 -16.56 14.47 6.13
N ASP A 223 -16.79 13.30 6.71
CA ASP A 223 -16.47 13.00 8.12
C ASP A 223 -14.95 12.95 8.34
N SER A 224 -14.21 12.47 7.34
CA SER A 224 -12.75 12.53 7.30
C SER A 224 -12.26 12.76 5.87
N LEU A 225 -11.29 13.67 5.71
CA LEU A 225 -10.70 14.00 4.42
C LEU A 225 -9.18 14.11 4.55
N ALA A 226 -8.46 13.24 3.83
CA ALA A 226 -7.02 13.29 3.69
C ALA A 226 -6.65 13.66 2.26
N LEU A 227 -5.98 14.79 2.11
CA LEU A 227 -5.44 15.26 0.83
C LEU A 227 -3.94 14.99 0.76
N GLY A 228 -3.45 14.59 -0.40
CA GLY A 228 -2.03 14.53 -0.68
C GLY A 228 -1.40 15.93 -0.55
N LYS A 229 -0.12 15.99 -0.14
CA LYS A 229 0.57 17.24 0.19
C LYS A 229 0.57 18.31 -0.93
N LEU A 230 0.42 17.88 -2.18
CA LEU A 230 0.35 18.77 -3.37
C LEU A 230 -1.05 18.79 -4.00
N THR A 231 -2.04 18.20 -3.33
CA THR A 231 -3.45 18.22 -3.77
C THR A 231 -4.15 19.43 -3.19
N ASN A 232 -4.96 20.10 -4.03
CA ASN A 232 -5.77 21.24 -3.62
C ASN A 232 -7.24 20.82 -3.57
N GLU A 233 -8.00 21.35 -2.63
CA GLU A 233 -9.46 21.16 -2.49
C GLU A 233 -10.21 21.49 -3.79
N LYS A 234 -9.74 22.50 -4.56
CA LYS A 234 -10.30 22.85 -5.86
C LYS A 234 -10.16 21.77 -6.93
N SER A 235 -9.35 20.73 -6.67
CA SER A 235 -9.14 19.59 -7.58
C SER A 235 -10.16 18.46 -7.39
N LEU A 236 -11.13 18.62 -6.50
CA LEU A 236 -12.21 17.66 -6.28
C LEU A 236 -13.13 17.64 -7.51
N SER A 237 -13.39 16.46 -8.06
CA SER A 237 -14.32 16.29 -9.19
C SER A 237 -15.75 16.59 -8.71
N PRO A 238 -16.50 17.51 -9.34
CA PRO A 238 -17.85 17.83 -8.91
C PRO A 238 -18.81 16.69 -9.23
N PHE A 239 -19.39 16.08 -8.21
CA PHE A 239 -20.48 15.11 -8.31
C PHE A 239 -21.33 15.10 -7.05
N GLU A 240 -22.54 14.62 -7.17
CA GLU A 240 -23.50 14.40 -6.09
C GLU A 240 -23.98 12.94 -6.13
N ILE A 241 -24.17 12.34 -4.95
CA ILE A 241 -24.74 11.02 -4.76
C ILE A 241 -25.89 11.13 -3.76
N LYS A 242 -27.10 10.81 -4.18
CA LYS A 242 -28.24 10.63 -3.28
C LYS A 242 -28.42 9.14 -3.01
N LEU A 243 -28.49 8.75 -1.76
CA LEU A 243 -28.80 7.37 -1.37
C LEU A 243 -30.32 7.16 -1.38
N ASP A 244 -30.84 6.49 -2.40
CA ASP A 244 -32.28 6.26 -2.53
C ASP A 244 -32.76 5.07 -1.69
N ARG A 245 -31.95 3.99 -1.62
CA ARG A 245 -32.26 2.76 -0.88
C ARG A 245 -30.99 1.99 -0.60
N PHE A 246 -30.94 1.32 0.55
CA PHE A 246 -29.89 0.37 0.91
C PHE A 246 -30.50 -0.95 1.39
N VAL A 247 -29.92 -2.08 0.98
CA VAL A 247 -30.28 -3.41 1.44
C VAL A 247 -29.01 -4.20 1.68
N ALA A 248 -28.92 -4.81 2.85
CA ALA A 248 -27.97 -5.84 3.19
C ALA A 248 -28.73 -7.16 3.37
N GLU A 249 -28.24 -8.21 2.76
CA GLU A 249 -28.81 -9.57 2.85
C GLU A 249 -27.92 -10.41 3.74
N TYR A 250 -28.50 -11.13 4.72
CA TYR A 250 -27.74 -11.94 5.69
C TYR A 250 -28.21 -13.40 5.66
N ASP A 251 -27.30 -14.33 5.95
CA ASP A 251 -27.62 -15.75 6.16
C ASP A 251 -28.29 -15.90 7.54
N PRO A 252 -29.54 -16.38 7.63
CA PRO A 252 -30.27 -16.50 8.90
C PRO A 252 -29.61 -17.48 9.90
N ARG A 253 -28.74 -18.39 9.45
CA ARG A 253 -28.10 -19.39 10.30
C ARG A 253 -26.77 -18.94 10.86
N THR A 254 -26.02 -18.12 10.10
CA THR A 254 -24.66 -17.72 10.45
C THR A 254 -24.52 -16.24 10.75
N ASN A 255 -25.56 -15.44 10.50
CA ASN A 255 -25.57 -13.97 10.55
C ASN A 255 -24.56 -13.30 9.61
N GLN A 256 -23.93 -14.08 8.71
CA GLN A 256 -22.97 -13.55 7.75
C GLN A 256 -23.67 -12.78 6.63
N ALA A 257 -23.10 -11.67 6.26
CA ALA A 257 -23.59 -10.90 5.13
C ALA A 257 -23.33 -11.62 3.80
N LEU A 258 -24.37 -11.69 2.97
CA LEU A 258 -24.34 -12.33 1.65
C LEU A 258 -24.17 -11.31 0.53
N ASP A 259 -24.87 -10.18 0.58
CA ASP A 259 -24.76 -9.11 -0.44
C ASP A 259 -25.11 -7.75 0.18
N TYR A 260 -24.53 -6.70 -0.41
CA TYR A 260 -24.79 -5.31 -0.06
C TYR A 260 -25.08 -4.52 -1.33
N LYS A 261 -26.25 -3.87 -1.38
CA LYS A 261 -26.72 -3.07 -2.51
C LYS A 261 -27.18 -1.70 -2.06
N ALA A 262 -26.55 -0.66 -2.59
CA ALA A 262 -26.99 0.72 -2.43
C ALA A 262 -27.49 1.24 -3.78
N TRP A 263 -28.79 1.54 -3.88
CA TRP A 263 -29.36 2.22 -5.02
C TRP A 263 -29.16 3.72 -4.83
N VAL A 264 -28.52 4.33 -5.79
CA VAL A 264 -28.14 5.73 -5.72
C VAL A 264 -28.53 6.47 -6.99
N THR A 265 -28.95 7.71 -6.82
CA THR A 265 -29.06 8.68 -7.92
C THR A 265 -27.80 9.52 -7.92
N VAL A 266 -27.00 9.40 -8.99
CA VAL A 266 -25.75 10.17 -9.17
C VAL A 266 -25.99 11.33 -10.11
N THR A 267 -25.47 12.51 -9.75
CA THR A 267 -25.52 13.68 -10.59
C THR A 267 -24.10 14.17 -10.90
N GLU A 268 -23.76 14.19 -12.18
CA GLU A 268 -22.48 14.67 -12.68
C GLU A 268 -22.72 15.55 -13.93
N ASN A 269 -22.10 16.74 -13.98
CA ASN A 269 -22.26 17.69 -15.08
C ASN A 269 -23.74 18.01 -15.44
N GLY A 270 -24.59 18.12 -14.41
CA GLY A 270 -26.01 18.43 -14.56
C GLY A 270 -26.89 17.27 -15.06
N LYS A 271 -26.33 16.07 -15.24
CA LYS A 271 -27.07 14.86 -15.62
C LYS A 271 -27.22 13.93 -14.42
N SER A 272 -28.45 13.47 -14.18
CA SER A 272 -28.73 12.51 -13.12
C SER A 272 -28.99 11.12 -13.71
N GLU A 273 -28.40 10.09 -13.08
CA GLU A 273 -28.54 8.69 -13.48
C GLU A 273 -28.69 7.81 -12.22
N LYS A 274 -29.56 6.81 -12.31
CA LYS A 274 -29.72 5.81 -11.25
C LYS A 274 -28.69 4.69 -11.42
N LYS A 275 -27.93 4.41 -10.36
CA LYS A 275 -26.90 3.36 -10.32
C LYS A 275 -27.06 2.50 -9.09
N VAL A 276 -26.40 1.32 -9.12
CA VAL A 276 -26.30 0.43 -7.96
C VAL A 276 -24.85 0.34 -7.54
N LEU A 277 -24.53 0.83 -6.37
CA LEU A 277 -23.22 0.71 -5.75
C LEU A 277 -23.17 -0.58 -4.94
N LYS A 278 -22.17 -1.44 -5.19
CA LYS A 278 -21.94 -2.71 -4.50
C LYS A 278 -20.52 -2.79 -3.98
N VAL A 279 -20.30 -3.69 -3.03
CA VAL A 279 -18.95 -4.03 -2.56
C VAL A 279 -18.08 -4.47 -3.74
N ASN A 280 -16.84 -3.98 -3.82
CA ASN A 280 -15.86 -4.24 -4.88
C ASN A 280 -16.27 -3.77 -6.30
N LYS A 281 -17.40 -3.05 -6.45
CA LYS A 281 -17.83 -2.45 -7.72
C LYS A 281 -18.04 -0.94 -7.53
N PRO A 282 -16.93 -0.15 -7.50
CA PRO A 282 -17.02 1.28 -7.25
C PRO A 282 -17.65 2.03 -8.42
N LEU A 283 -18.28 3.15 -8.13
CA LEU A 283 -18.65 4.15 -9.12
C LEU A 283 -17.44 5.04 -9.41
N THR A 284 -17.30 5.47 -10.67
CA THR A 284 -16.17 6.31 -11.12
C THR A 284 -16.71 7.67 -11.58
N PHE A 285 -16.07 8.76 -11.10
CA PHE A 285 -16.38 10.14 -11.42
C PHE A 285 -15.07 10.85 -11.79
N GLY A 286 -14.82 11.01 -13.08
CA GLY A 286 -13.53 11.49 -13.56
C GLY A 286 -12.37 10.61 -13.01
N ASN A 287 -11.53 11.21 -12.16
CA ASN A 287 -10.38 10.54 -11.54
C ASN A 287 -10.68 9.95 -10.14
N ALA A 288 -11.89 10.18 -9.61
CA ALA A 288 -12.31 9.70 -8.30
C ALA A 288 -13.12 8.40 -8.42
N ARG A 289 -12.99 7.54 -7.44
CA ARG A 289 -13.77 6.31 -7.27
C ARG A 289 -14.47 6.32 -5.93
N VAL A 290 -15.74 5.95 -5.94
CA VAL A 290 -16.57 5.88 -4.74
C VAL A 290 -16.86 4.42 -4.44
N TYR A 291 -16.45 4.00 -3.24
CA TYR A 291 -16.63 2.64 -2.74
C TYR A 291 -17.68 2.61 -1.64
N LEU A 292 -18.42 1.50 -1.54
CA LEU A 292 -19.23 1.15 -0.39
C LEU A 292 -18.33 0.48 0.65
N GLN A 293 -18.04 1.18 1.76
CA GLN A 293 -17.05 0.75 2.75
C GLN A 293 -17.68 0.06 3.96
N ALA A 294 -18.76 0.62 4.48
CA ALA A 294 -19.45 0.12 5.66
C ALA A 294 -20.94 0.50 5.60
N ASN A 295 -21.72 -0.08 6.50
CA ASN A 295 -23.13 0.24 6.71
C ASN A 295 -23.50 0.13 8.18
N GLY A 296 -24.64 0.68 8.53
CA GLY A 296 -25.23 0.60 9.86
C GLY A 296 -26.60 1.23 9.89
N TYR A 297 -27.03 1.63 11.09
CA TYR A 297 -28.34 2.20 11.32
C TYR A 297 -28.26 3.55 12.04
N SER A 298 -29.16 4.44 11.66
CA SER A 298 -29.41 5.71 12.32
C SER A 298 -30.78 5.71 12.95
N PRO A 299 -30.90 5.65 14.27
CA PRO A 299 -32.13 6.03 14.95
C PRO A 299 -32.54 7.45 14.55
N VAL A 300 -33.79 7.64 14.09
CA VAL A 300 -34.39 8.95 13.84
C VAL A 300 -35.06 9.36 15.12
N VAL A 301 -34.54 10.39 15.78
CA VAL A 301 -35.01 10.80 17.09
C VAL A 301 -35.56 12.21 17.06
N THR A 302 -36.58 12.45 17.89
CA THR A 302 -37.06 13.79 18.24
C THR A 302 -36.81 14.00 19.73
N VAL A 303 -35.98 14.98 20.08
CA VAL A 303 -35.73 15.37 21.47
C VAL A 303 -36.42 16.71 21.73
N ARG A 304 -37.25 16.76 22.82
CA ARG A 304 -37.90 17.98 23.27
C ARG A 304 -37.37 18.40 24.62
N ASP A 305 -37.25 19.70 24.82
CA ASP A 305 -36.85 20.30 26.10
C ASP A 305 -38.02 20.22 27.14
N SER A 306 -37.75 20.74 28.34
CA SER A 306 -38.73 20.81 29.44
C SER A 306 -39.98 21.68 29.11
N GLN A 307 -39.88 22.54 28.10
CA GLN A 307 -41.00 23.40 27.64
C GLN A 307 -41.78 22.76 26.47
N GLY A 308 -41.33 21.59 25.98
CA GLY A 308 -41.93 20.89 24.86
C GLY A 308 -41.45 21.34 23.49
N ASN A 309 -40.48 22.28 23.39
CA ASN A 309 -39.92 22.69 22.13
C ASN A 309 -39.01 21.59 21.56
N VAL A 310 -39.02 21.45 20.24
CA VAL A 310 -38.11 20.50 19.55
C VAL A 310 -36.70 21.06 19.55
N ALA A 311 -35.82 20.44 20.31
CA ALA A 311 -34.40 20.81 20.38
C ALA A 311 -33.51 20.01 19.40
N LEU A 312 -33.93 18.80 18.99
CA LEU A 312 -33.32 18.01 17.95
C LEU A 312 -34.34 17.16 17.24
N GLN A 313 -34.27 17.07 15.91
CA GLN A 313 -35.03 16.12 15.11
C GLN A 313 -34.22 15.65 13.91
N GLY A 314 -34.02 14.34 13.78
CA GLY A 314 -33.36 13.75 12.62
C GLY A 314 -32.65 12.44 12.91
N PRO A 315 -32.04 11.84 11.86
CA PRO A 315 -31.27 10.61 11.99
C PRO A 315 -29.92 10.90 12.64
N VAL A 316 -29.54 10.06 13.59
CA VAL A 316 -28.22 10.10 14.26
C VAL A 316 -27.49 8.79 13.98
N PRO A 317 -26.38 8.79 13.22
CA PRO A 317 -25.66 7.56 12.90
C PRO A 317 -25.04 6.90 14.12
N PHE A 318 -25.28 5.60 14.30
CA PHE A 318 -24.65 4.76 15.30
C PHE A 318 -23.67 3.81 14.64
N LEU A 319 -22.49 3.62 15.25
CA LEU A 319 -21.39 2.86 14.68
C LEU A 319 -21.39 1.41 15.16
N PRO A 320 -21.47 0.42 14.26
CA PRO A 320 -21.44 -1.00 14.60
C PRO A 320 -20.20 -1.42 15.37
N GLN A 321 -20.40 -2.30 16.35
CA GLN A 321 -19.33 -2.83 17.21
C GLN A 321 -19.11 -4.33 17.00
N ASP A 322 -20.08 -5.01 16.41
CA ASP A 322 -20.03 -6.46 16.16
C ASP A 322 -20.79 -6.84 14.87
N GLY A 323 -20.71 -8.12 14.51
CA GLY A 323 -21.34 -8.66 13.30
C GLY A 323 -22.87 -8.64 13.32
N ASN A 324 -23.51 -8.50 14.49
CA ASN A 324 -24.96 -8.35 14.64
C ASN A 324 -25.39 -6.88 14.63
N LEU A 325 -24.50 -5.98 14.21
CA LEU A 325 -24.69 -4.54 14.10
C LEU A 325 -25.19 -3.89 15.42
N ARG A 326 -24.85 -4.48 16.61
CA ARG A 326 -24.95 -3.74 17.86
C ARG A 326 -24.10 -2.49 17.71
N SER A 327 -24.70 -1.34 17.82
CA SER A 327 -24.08 -0.08 17.49
C SER A 327 -24.02 0.86 18.68
N ILE A 328 -22.97 1.66 18.80
CA ILE A 328 -22.87 2.73 19.79
C ILE A 328 -22.90 4.08 19.10
N GLY A 329 -23.47 5.08 19.79
CA GLY A 329 -23.53 6.45 19.29
C GLY A 329 -23.85 7.45 20.39
N ALA A 330 -23.76 8.71 20.05
CA ALA A 330 -24.10 9.81 20.95
C ALA A 330 -25.08 10.76 20.25
N ILE A 331 -26.17 11.08 20.95
CA ILE A 331 -27.13 12.11 20.54
C ILE A 331 -26.80 13.35 21.36
N LYS A 332 -26.40 14.44 20.68
CA LYS A 332 -26.01 15.70 21.31
C LYS A 332 -27.04 16.76 21.03
N VAL A 333 -27.59 17.34 22.08
CA VAL A 333 -28.66 18.31 21.98
C VAL A 333 -28.27 19.60 22.69
N PRO A 334 -27.39 20.42 22.04
CA PRO A 334 -26.92 21.67 22.63
C PRO A 334 -28.05 22.72 22.78
N ASP A 335 -29.05 22.64 21.91
CA ASP A 335 -30.18 23.59 21.89
C ASP A 335 -31.24 23.30 22.95
N ALA A 336 -31.11 22.19 23.70
CA ALA A 336 -31.95 21.96 24.87
C ALA A 336 -31.56 22.89 26.03
N ASN A 337 -32.51 23.24 26.86
CA ASN A 337 -32.27 24.03 28.08
C ASN A 337 -32.67 23.25 29.33
N PRO A 338 -31.73 22.74 30.14
CA PRO A 338 -30.25 22.76 29.92
C PRO A 338 -29.81 21.82 28.79
N PRO A 339 -28.59 21.98 28.24
CA PRO A 339 -28.02 21.09 27.21
C PRO A 339 -27.97 19.66 27.73
N VAL A 340 -28.39 18.71 26.88
CA VAL A 340 -28.38 17.27 27.20
C VAL A 340 -27.70 16.44 26.12
N GLY A 341 -27.14 15.32 26.55
CA GLY A 341 -26.55 14.33 25.66
C GLY A 341 -26.94 12.92 26.04
N PHE A 342 -27.07 12.06 25.04
CA PHE A 342 -27.37 10.65 25.26
C PHE A 342 -26.21 9.80 24.73
N VAL A 343 -25.72 8.87 25.55
CA VAL A 343 -24.81 7.82 25.10
C VAL A 343 -25.63 6.55 24.92
N GLY A 344 -25.75 6.10 23.67
CA GLY A 344 -26.68 5.06 23.29
C GLY A 344 -26.03 3.78 22.78
N ASN A 345 -26.72 2.66 23.00
CA ASN A 345 -26.53 1.38 22.35
C ASN A 345 -27.75 1.06 21.52
N PHE A 346 -27.61 0.91 20.22
CA PHE A 346 -28.65 0.52 19.31
C PHE A 346 -28.54 -0.97 18.99
N LEU A 347 -29.67 -1.67 19.10
CA LEU A 347 -29.84 -3.11 18.87
C LEU A 347 -30.83 -3.32 17.73
N PRO A 348 -30.41 -3.76 16.52
CA PRO A 348 -31.34 -4.03 15.41
C PRO A 348 -32.39 -5.12 15.70
N THR A 349 -31.96 -6.19 16.35
CA THR A 349 -32.82 -7.29 16.79
C THR A 349 -32.52 -7.59 18.25
N ASN A 350 -33.26 -6.95 19.13
CA ASN A 350 -33.07 -7.06 20.58
C ASN A 350 -33.55 -8.39 21.12
N GLN A 351 -32.71 -9.05 21.91
CA GLN A 351 -33.11 -10.15 22.79
C GLN A 351 -32.59 -9.91 24.21
N ARG A 352 -33.44 -10.12 25.19
CA ARG A 352 -33.02 -10.06 26.59
C ARG A 352 -32.57 -11.45 27.04
N LEU A 353 -31.33 -11.55 27.47
CA LEU A 353 -30.76 -12.75 28.07
C LEU A 353 -30.65 -12.58 29.57
N GLU A 354 -30.99 -13.62 30.35
CA GLU A 354 -30.79 -13.63 31.80
C GLU A 354 -29.31 -13.50 32.14
N GLY A 355 -29.01 -12.58 33.04
CA GLY A 355 -27.64 -12.28 33.49
C GLY A 355 -26.79 -11.44 32.55
N GLN A 356 -27.15 -11.28 31.26
CA GLN A 356 -26.36 -10.49 30.29
C GLN A 356 -27.08 -9.20 29.81
N GLY A 357 -28.39 -9.07 30.11
CA GLY A 357 -29.16 -7.90 29.67
C GLY A 357 -29.64 -7.98 28.22
N SER A 358 -29.78 -6.84 27.57
CA SER A 358 -30.23 -6.74 26.17
C SER A 358 -29.06 -6.82 25.21
N ILE A 359 -29.09 -7.71 24.22
CA ILE A 359 -28.09 -7.90 23.17
C ILE A 359 -28.76 -7.90 21.80
N SER A 360 -27.99 -7.65 20.74
CA SER A 360 -28.40 -7.86 19.34
C SER A 360 -28.07 -9.28 18.91
N ILE A 361 -29.05 -10.01 18.45
CA ILE A 361 -28.90 -11.41 18.00
C ILE A 361 -28.87 -11.56 16.49
N PHE A 362 -29.31 -10.56 15.73
CA PHE A 362 -29.36 -10.56 14.28
C PHE A 362 -29.19 -9.14 13.72
N PRO A 363 -28.52 -8.97 12.57
CA PRO A 363 -28.19 -7.64 12.06
C PRO A 363 -29.34 -6.89 11.37
N GLU A 364 -30.46 -7.53 11.03
CA GLU A 364 -31.64 -6.85 10.44
C GLU A 364 -32.50 -6.19 11.52
N LEU A 365 -33.39 -5.26 11.09
CA LEU A 365 -34.34 -4.53 11.97
C LEU A 365 -35.58 -5.35 12.26
N LEU A 366 -35.48 -6.45 13.04
CA LEU A 366 -36.61 -7.30 13.40
C LEU A 366 -37.26 -6.86 14.72
N ASP A 367 -36.49 -6.44 15.72
CA ASP A 367 -36.97 -5.86 16.99
C ASP A 367 -36.03 -4.74 17.43
N PRO A 368 -36.01 -3.59 16.72
CA PRO A 368 -35.07 -2.51 16.99
C PRO A 368 -35.34 -1.86 18.36
N LYS A 369 -34.26 -1.64 19.12
CA LYS A 369 -34.28 -1.00 20.42
C LYS A 369 -33.10 -0.09 20.64
N LEU A 370 -33.32 1.12 21.12
CA LEU A 370 -32.32 2.07 21.54
C LEU A 370 -32.29 2.11 23.07
N LEU A 371 -31.12 1.76 23.64
CA LEU A 371 -30.83 1.88 25.07
C LEU A 371 -29.88 3.08 25.24
N PHE A 372 -30.08 3.88 26.27
CA PHE A 372 -29.25 5.06 26.47
C PHE A 372 -29.09 5.48 27.94
N SER A 373 -28.01 6.15 28.23
CA SER A 373 -27.80 6.97 29.42
C SER A 373 -27.94 8.45 29.08
N ILE A 374 -28.53 9.22 29.96
CA ILE A 374 -28.80 10.64 29.79
C ILE A 374 -27.83 11.45 30.64
N TRP A 375 -27.23 12.44 30.02
CA TRP A 375 -26.22 13.29 30.61
C TRP A 375 -26.60 14.76 30.40
N LYS A 376 -26.36 15.61 31.43
CA LYS A 376 -26.66 17.03 31.42
C LYS A 376 -25.43 17.85 31.68
N GLY A 377 -25.26 18.96 30.97
CA GLY A 377 -24.16 19.90 31.15
C GLY A 377 -23.61 20.41 29.83
N ASP A 378 -22.47 21.12 29.90
CA ASP A 378 -21.78 21.63 28.71
C ASP A 378 -21.21 20.50 27.87
N LEU A 379 -21.75 20.30 26.67
CA LEU A 379 -21.32 19.25 25.74
C LEU A 379 -19.96 19.54 25.08
N GLY A 380 -19.37 20.72 25.37
CA GLY A 380 -18.07 21.15 24.88
C GLY A 380 -17.98 21.31 23.36
N LEU A 381 -19.07 21.66 22.71
CA LEU A 381 -19.14 21.84 21.26
C LEU A 381 -18.58 23.20 20.80
N ASP A 382 -18.60 24.21 21.69
CA ASP A 382 -18.16 25.57 21.40
C ASP A 382 -16.65 25.81 21.64
N SER A 383 -15.90 24.77 22.02
CA SER A 383 -14.50 24.87 22.37
C SER A 383 -13.56 25.16 21.18
N GLY A 384 -14.05 25.21 19.93
CA GLY A 384 -13.25 25.37 18.70
C GLY A 384 -12.35 24.14 18.38
N VAL A 385 -12.36 23.11 19.23
CA VAL A 385 -11.63 21.86 19.01
C VAL A 385 -12.58 20.84 18.40
N PRO A 386 -12.28 20.27 17.21
CA PRO A 386 -13.13 19.26 16.58
C PRO A 386 -13.32 18.05 17.52
N LYS A 387 -14.59 17.76 17.87
CA LYS A 387 -14.96 16.59 18.66
C LYS A 387 -15.70 15.58 17.79
N SER A 388 -15.55 14.29 18.07
CA SER A 388 -16.26 13.24 17.36
C SER A 388 -17.79 13.44 17.47
N VAL A 389 -18.49 13.38 16.37
CA VAL A 389 -19.95 13.43 16.36
C VAL A 389 -20.59 12.15 16.93
N TYR A 390 -19.87 11.05 16.96
CA TYR A 390 -20.34 9.72 17.36
C TYR A 390 -20.13 9.39 18.83
N ARG A 391 -19.43 10.25 19.60
CA ARG A 391 -19.14 10.05 21.02
C ARG A 391 -19.40 11.30 21.83
N LEU A 392 -19.86 11.11 23.05
CA LEU A 392 -20.00 12.15 24.07
C LEU A 392 -18.91 11.95 25.12
N ASP A 393 -18.19 13.01 25.44
CA ASP A 393 -17.31 13.07 26.59
C ASP A 393 -18.18 13.31 27.84
N THR A 394 -18.16 12.36 28.75
CA THR A 394 -19.03 12.39 29.93
C THR A 394 -18.31 12.72 31.22
N GLU A 395 -16.99 13.03 31.19
CA GLU A 395 -16.20 13.27 32.40
C GLU A 395 -16.67 14.48 33.20
N THR A 396 -17.16 15.50 32.51
CA THR A 396 -17.64 16.77 33.10
C THR A 396 -19.16 16.86 33.16
N LEU A 397 -19.89 15.82 32.75
CA LEU A 397 -21.35 15.83 32.67
C LEU A 397 -21.98 15.08 33.84
N GLU A 398 -23.16 15.55 34.24
CA GLU A 398 -24.00 14.93 35.27
C GLU A 398 -24.89 13.84 34.62
N LYS A 399 -24.81 12.62 35.13
CA LYS A 399 -25.70 11.54 34.69
C LYS A 399 -27.06 11.65 35.38
N ILE A 400 -28.11 11.91 34.60
CA ILE A 400 -29.44 12.15 35.12
C ILE A 400 -30.40 10.97 34.89
N GLY A 401 -30.05 9.97 34.10
CA GLY A 401 -30.95 8.83 33.89
C GLY A 401 -30.42 7.73 32.97
N LEU A 402 -31.23 6.68 32.92
CA LEU A 402 -31.09 5.57 31.98
C LEU A 402 -32.47 5.31 31.36
N GLY A 403 -32.53 5.04 30.08
CA GLY A 403 -33.76 4.77 29.37
C GLY A 403 -33.61 3.81 28.22
N SER A 404 -34.74 3.42 27.67
CA SER A 404 -34.80 2.69 26.41
C SER A 404 -36.10 2.99 25.69
N VAL A 405 -36.06 3.00 24.34
CA VAL A 405 -37.22 3.21 23.48
C VAL A 405 -37.18 2.27 22.28
N LYS A 406 -38.36 1.87 21.80
CA LYS A 406 -38.59 1.24 20.51
C LYS A 406 -39.14 2.26 19.52
N PRO A 407 -39.16 2.00 18.20
CA PRO A 407 -39.81 2.87 17.23
C PRO A 407 -41.27 3.20 17.61
N GLY A 408 -41.59 4.50 17.59
CA GLY A 408 -42.89 5.04 18.03
C GLY A 408 -42.99 5.30 19.54
N GLU A 409 -42.02 4.90 20.37
CA GLU A 409 -42.05 5.12 21.82
C GLU A 409 -41.36 6.42 22.23
N THR A 410 -41.91 7.05 23.29
CA THR A 410 -41.34 8.25 23.93
C THR A 410 -40.92 7.91 25.36
N PHE A 411 -39.70 8.34 25.71
CA PHE A 411 -39.23 8.28 27.10
C PHE A 411 -39.12 9.69 27.66
N ASN A 412 -39.81 9.92 28.79
CA ASN A 412 -39.80 11.18 29.52
C ASN A 412 -38.71 11.16 30.60
N TYR A 413 -38.00 12.27 30.74
CA TYR A 413 -36.95 12.50 31.75
C TYR A 413 -37.13 13.93 32.32
N PRO A 414 -36.49 14.30 33.44
CA PRO A 414 -36.77 15.57 34.11
C PRO A 414 -36.64 16.82 33.26
N GLU A 415 -35.69 16.83 32.32
CA GLU A 415 -35.40 17.95 31.45
C GLU A 415 -36.08 17.91 30.08
N GLY A 416 -36.97 16.88 29.83
CA GLY A 416 -37.67 16.78 28.56
C GLY A 416 -38.07 15.37 28.16
N SER A 417 -38.07 15.10 26.86
CA SER A 417 -38.43 13.78 26.33
C SER A 417 -37.63 13.44 25.09
N ILE A 418 -37.42 12.14 24.86
CA ILE A 418 -36.83 11.59 23.61
C ILE A 418 -37.82 10.58 23.01
N THR A 419 -38.14 10.76 21.74
CA THR A 419 -38.93 9.86 20.93
C THR A 419 -38.06 9.21 19.87
N LEU A 420 -38.14 7.89 19.73
CA LEU A 420 -37.58 7.19 18.59
C LEU A 420 -38.64 7.07 17.50
N GLU A 421 -38.60 7.91 16.48
CA GLU A 421 -39.58 7.95 15.41
C GLU A 421 -39.50 6.69 14.54
N THR A 422 -38.33 6.41 14.01
CA THR A 422 -38.02 5.28 13.13
C THR A 422 -36.52 5.00 13.11
N VAL A 423 -36.11 4.05 12.32
CA VAL A 423 -34.68 3.72 12.09
C VAL A 423 -34.42 3.65 10.60
N VAL A 424 -33.42 4.37 10.14
CA VAL A 424 -32.99 4.35 8.73
C VAL A 424 -31.61 3.76 8.58
N PRO A 425 -31.34 3.00 7.52
CA PRO A 425 -29.95 2.54 7.26
C PRO A 425 -29.10 3.69 6.72
N TRP A 426 -27.81 3.63 7.04
CA TRP A 426 -26.78 4.49 6.46
C TRP A 426 -25.69 3.65 5.78
N VAL A 427 -24.97 4.28 4.88
CA VAL A 427 -23.76 3.73 4.26
C VAL A 427 -22.59 4.67 4.45
N ASN A 428 -21.39 4.11 4.61
CA ASN A 428 -20.13 4.87 4.52
C ASN A 428 -19.61 4.81 3.09
N LEU A 429 -19.55 5.95 2.45
CA LEU A 429 -18.94 6.14 1.14
C LEU A 429 -17.46 6.51 1.32
N GLN A 430 -16.58 5.74 0.70
CA GLN A 430 -15.17 6.10 0.61
C GLN A 430 -14.87 6.63 -0.79
N VAL A 431 -14.45 7.88 -0.87
CA VAL A 431 -14.04 8.53 -2.11
C VAL A 431 -12.52 8.51 -2.19
N VAL A 432 -11.98 7.91 -3.25
CA VAL A 432 -10.53 7.76 -3.45
C VAL A 432 -10.13 8.28 -4.81
N LYS A 433 -9.14 9.16 -4.84
CA LYS A 433 -8.41 9.57 -6.04
C LYS A 433 -6.95 9.14 -5.87
N ASP A 434 -6.52 8.17 -6.67
CA ASP A 434 -5.15 7.66 -6.65
C ASP A 434 -4.55 7.69 -8.06
N PRO A 435 -3.89 8.79 -8.43
CA PRO A 435 -3.28 8.94 -9.75
C PRO A 435 -2.04 8.05 -9.94
N GLY A 436 -1.45 7.55 -8.86
CA GLY A 436 -0.27 6.67 -8.87
C GLY A 436 -0.58 5.19 -9.13
N LYS A 437 -1.82 4.77 -8.92
CA LYS A 437 -2.24 3.36 -8.96
C LYS A 437 -1.84 2.62 -10.24
N ASN A 438 -2.05 3.24 -11.40
CA ASN A 438 -1.77 2.59 -12.68
C ASN A 438 -0.27 2.41 -12.92
N TYR A 439 0.56 3.36 -12.48
CA TYR A 439 2.02 3.24 -12.54
C TYR A 439 2.53 2.14 -11.61
N ALA A 440 2.01 2.07 -10.38
CA ALA A 440 2.34 1.02 -9.43
C ALA A 440 1.92 -0.36 -9.95
N LEU A 441 0.72 -0.48 -10.54
CA LEU A 441 0.23 -1.73 -11.15
C LEU A 441 1.11 -2.18 -12.32
N LEU A 442 1.43 -1.25 -13.25
CA LEU A 442 2.33 -1.54 -14.35
C LEU A 442 3.70 -1.99 -13.85
N GLY A 443 4.24 -1.29 -12.85
CA GLY A 443 5.49 -1.66 -12.19
C GLY A 443 5.42 -3.07 -11.60
N GLY A 444 4.32 -3.43 -10.92
CA GLY A 444 4.10 -4.77 -10.37
C GLY A 444 4.11 -5.87 -11.45
N ILE A 445 3.39 -5.66 -12.56
CA ILE A 445 3.36 -6.60 -13.69
C ILE A 445 4.76 -6.77 -14.30
N VAL A 446 5.45 -5.67 -14.58
CA VAL A 446 6.82 -5.70 -15.14
C VAL A 446 7.81 -6.35 -14.18
N SER A 447 7.63 -6.15 -12.85
CA SER A 447 8.43 -6.80 -11.81
C SER A 447 8.34 -8.32 -11.88
N VAL A 448 7.13 -8.86 -11.96
CA VAL A 448 6.91 -10.32 -12.06
C VAL A 448 7.50 -10.87 -13.36
N LEU A 449 7.26 -10.23 -14.49
CA LEU A 449 7.81 -10.64 -15.78
C LEU A 449 9.34 -10.56 -15.81
N GLY A 450 9.92 -9.51 -15.21
CA GLY A 450 11.37 -9.35 -15.07
C GLY A 450 11.98 -10.45 -14.20
N LEU A 451 11.35 -10.78 -13.08
CA LEU A 451 11.79 -11.86 -12.19
C LEU A 451 11.74 -13.21 -12.88
N LEU A 452 10.63 -13.55 -13.54
CA LEU A 452 10.50 -14.79 -14.31
C LEU A 452 11.57 -14.88 -15.39
N SER A 453 11.79 -13.82 -16.16
CA SER A 453 12.83 -13.77 -17.19
C SER A 453 14.24 -13.95 -16.61
N SER A 454 14.49 -13.42 -15.42
CA SER A 454 15.76 -13.56 -14.71
C SER A 454 16.01 -14.99 -14.21
N LEU A 455 14.98 -15.74 -13.85
CA LEU A 455 15.09 -17.11 -13.37
C LEU A 455 15.35 -18.10 -14.51
N TYR A 456 14.67 -17.95 -15.64
CA TYR A 456 14.72 -18.92 -16.74
C TYR A 456 15.85 -18.64 -17.74
N GLY A 457 16.36 -17.42 -17.83
CA GLY A 457 17.44 -17.06 -18.76
C GLY A 457 18.81 -17.48 -18.23
N ARG A 458 19.56 -18.25 -19.02
CA ARG A 458 20.94 -18.63 -18.66
C ARG A 458 21.90 -18.17 -19.75
N ARG A 459 22.97 -17.47 -19.37
CA ARG A 459 23.99 -16.97 -20.32
C ARG A 459 24.98 -18.10 -20.62
N ARG A 460 25.11 -18.43 -21.90
CA ARG A 460 25.98 -19.48 -22.42
C ARG A 460 26.86 -18.89 -23.51
N ARG A 461 28.13 -19.32 -23.54
CA ARG A 461 29.11 -19.00 -24.57
C ARG A 461 29.69 -20.26 -25.10
N ILE A 462 29.82 -20.36 -26.42
CA ILE A 462 30.45 -21.47 -27.12
C ILE A 462 31.46 -20.85 -28.10
N TRP A 463 32.64 -21.40 -28.13
CA TRP A 463 33.69 -21.02 -29.08
C TRP A 463 34.10 -22.23 -29.89
N ILE A 464 34.45 -21.99 -31.15
CA ILE A 464 35.07 -22.97 -32.03
C ILE A 464 36.22 -22.30 -32.76
N ARG A 465 37.32 -23.01 -32.90
CA ARG A 465 38.54 -22.59 -33.61
C ARG A 465 39.04 -23.72 -34.50
N GLU A 466 39.38 -23.42 -35.74
CA GLU A 466 40.14 -24.33 -36.61
C GLU A 466 41.62 -24.34 -36.23
N THR A 467 42.20 -25.52 -36.09
CA THR A 467 43.60 -25.78 -35.80
C THR A 467 44.22 -26.53 -36.97
N SER A 468 45.56 -26.69 -36.99
CA SER A 468 46.25 -27.48 -38.03
C SER A 468 45.86 -28.94 -38.07
N THR A 469 45.29 -29.49 -36.99
CA THR A 469 44.96 -30.91 -36.82
C THR A 469 43.44 -31.20 -36.77
N GLY A 470 42.60 -30.15 -36.76
CA GLY A 470 41.12 -30.29 -36.63
C GLY A 470 40.47 -29.04 -36.12
N VAL A 471 39.50 -29.20 -35.21
CA VAL A 471 38.80 -28.10 -34.55
C VAL A 471 38.83 -28.27 -33.04
N GLU A 472 38.96 -27.13 -32.35
CA GLU A 472 38.90 -27.01 -30.91
C GLU A 472 37.60 -26.29 -30.53
N VAL A 473 36.80 -26.90 -29.64
CA VAL A 473 35.53 -26.36 -29.14
C VAL A 473 35.61 -26.18 -27.63
N ALA A 474 35.13 -25.04 -27.16
CA ALA A 474 35.03 -24.79 -25.74
C ALA A 474 33.69 -24.11 -25.38
N GLY A 475 33.25 -24.38 -24.18
CA GLY A 475 32.01 -23.83 -23.63
C GLY A 475 32.20 -23.20 -22.24
N LEU A 476 31.46 -22.17 -21.94
CA LEU A 476 31.41 -21.54 -20.63
C LEU A 476 29.97 -21.16 -20.29
N SER A 477 29.55 -21.53 -19.08
CA SER A 477 28.34 -21.01 -18.44
C SER A 477 28.70 -20.16 -17.24
N LYS A 478 28.02 -19.07 -17.02
CA LYS A 478 28.28 -18.17 -15.89
C LYS A 478 27.85 -18.75 -14.54
N ASN A 479 27.08 -19.83 -14.51
CA ASN A 479 26.61 -20.60 -13.34
C ASN A 479 26.33 -22.04 -13.79
N ASP A 480 26.26 -22.99 -12.87
CA ASP A 480 25.82 -24.36 -13.16
C ASP A 480 24.60 -24.36 -14.08
N ALA A 481 24.80 -24.67 -15.34
CA ALA A 481 23.74 -24.72 -16.33
C ALA A 481 23.49 -26.19 -16.69
N PRO A 482 22.52 -26.86 -16.01
CA PRO A 482 22.10 -28.19 -16.44
C PRO A 482 21.71 -28.12 -17.92
N GLY A 483 22.32 -29.01 -18.72
CA GLY A 483 22.11 -29.06 -20.14
C GLY A 483 23.10 -28.29 -21.04
N LEU A 484 24.14 -27.65 -20.48
CA LEU A 484 25.22 -27.09 -21.27
C LEU A 484 25.98 -28.21 -22.03
N ASP A 485 26.30 -29.32 -21.33
CA ASP A 485 26.98 -30.46 -21.90
C ASP A 485 26.17 -31.10 -23.03
N ALA A 486 24.85 -31.25 -22.87
CA ALA A 486 23.95 -31.75 -23.90
C ALA A 486 23.88 -30.81 -25.12
N GLU A 487 23.85 -29.48 -24.88
CA GLU A 487 23.84 -28.47 -25.95
C GLU A 487 25.16 -28.49 -26.73
N ILE A 488 26.29 -28.59 -26.04
CA ILE A 488 27.61 -28.69 -26.66
C ILE A 488 27.78 -30.02 -27.40
N ALA A 489 27.32 -31.12 -26.82
CA ALA A 489 27.34 -32.43 -27.51
C ALA A 489 26.49 -32.37 -28.81
N SER A 490 25.31 -31.76 -28.79
CA SER A 490 24.49 -31.52 -29.97
C SER A 490 25.20 -30.62 -31.00
N PHE A 491 25.86 -29.56 -30.54
CA PHE A 491 26.69 -28.70 -31.38
C PHE A 491 27.84 -29.46 -32.06
N ILE A 492 28.60 -30.22 -31.30
CA ILE A 492 29.71 -31.02 -31.82
C ILE A 492 29.22 -32.04 -32.86
N LYS A 493 28.10 -32.71 -32.57
CA LYS A 493 27.46 -33.63 -33.51
C LYS A 493 27.12 -32.96 -34.84
N ALA A 494 26.48 -31.77 -34.76
CA ALA A 494 26.10 -31.03 -35.97
C ALA A 494 27.31 -30.56 -36.79
N VAL A 495 28.41 -30.17 -36.11
CA VAL A 495 29.68 -29.77 -36.77
C VAL A 495 30.38 -30.97 -37.40
N LYS A 496 30.31 -32.18 -36.83
CA LYS A 496 30.91 -33.41 -37.37
C LYS A 496 30.14 -34.00 -38.54
N GLU A 497 28.80 -34.07 -38.42
CA GLU A 497 27.94 -34.82 -39.33
C GLU A 497 27.35 -33.96 -40.47
N GLY A 498 27.46 -32.65 -40.37
CA GLY A 498 26.92 -31.74 -41.42
C GLY A 498 25.39 -31.72 -41.54
N LYS A 499 24.68 -32.15 -40.47
CA LYS A 499 23.19 -32.21 -40.45
C LYS A 499 22.62 -31.16 -39.48
#